data_7c92c75a9ba7428df045781e8f2c99f0
#
_entry.id   7c92c75a9ba7428df045781e8f2c99f0
#
_cell.length_a   1.000
_cell.length_b   1.000
_cell.length_c   1.000
_cell.angle_alpha   90.00
_cell.angle_beta   90.00
_cell.angle_gamma   90.00
#
_symmetry.space_group_name_H-M   'P 1'
#
loop_
_entity.id
_entity.type
_entity.pdbx_description
1 polymer ?
#
loop_
_entity_poly.entity_id
_entity_poly.type
_entity_poly.pdbx_seq_one_letter_code
_entity_poly.pdbx_strand_id
1 'polypeptide(L)'
;MDNLWIWIVAAVVLVAAVVGGILLARRSGSKAVEAEPEAKPGVGTEPEAAPKAEPEAEPEAAEPEAAPAAPEVETPAPTAGRLVRLRSRLSRSNNALGKGLLALLSSDKLDDDVWEEVEDTLLGADVGITDTTQIVERLRERVKVLGTRKPAELRALLTEELTAALEPGLDRSLATASPTGEGPATVMVVGVNGSGKTTTCGKIARVLIADGHTVLLGAADTFRAAAAEQLETWGSRVGAKVVRRGEGADPASVAFDAVKTGADEGADVVLVDTAGRLQNKTGLMDELGKVKRVIEKQGPVAETLLVLDATTGQNGLQQAKVFGEVCRITGVVLTKLDGTAKGGIVIAVQRQLGVPVKLVGLGEGPDDLAPFEVEEFVGAIVDGTDG
;
A
#
# COMPACT_ATOMS: atom_id res chain seq x y z
N MET A 1 14.47 23.98 -48.48
CA MET A 1 14.24 23.35 -47.13
C MET A 1 15.14 23.99 -46.05
N ASP A 2 15.47 25.28 -46.15
CA ASP A 2 16.66 25.81 -45.44
C ASP A 2 16.38 26.75 -44.24
N ASN A 3 15.15 26.90 -43.79
CA ASN A 3 14.87 27.86 -42.72
C ASN A 3 14.18 27.26 -41.46
N LEU A 4 13.98 25.94 -41.39
CA LEU A 4 13.28 25.31 -40.29
C LEU A 4 14.08 25.42 -38.96
N TRP A 5 15.39 25.33 -39.06
CA TRP A 5 16.26 25.42 -37.89
C TRP A 5 16.27 26.82 -37.26
N ILE A 6 16.05 27.89 -38.02
CA ILE A 6 15.94 29.27 -37.53
C ILE A 6 14.69 29.41 -36.64
N TRP A 7 13.58 28.81 -37.00
CA TRP A 7 12.36 28.81 -36.23
C TRP A 7 12.49 27.98 -34.93
N ILE A 8 13.25 26.90 -34.96
CA ILE A 8 13.55 26.07 -33.78
C ILE A 8 14.40 26.87 -32.79
N VAL A 9 15.44 27.57 -33.26
CA VAL A 9 16.29 28.41 -32.41
C VAL A 9 15.50 29.57 -31.83
N ALA A 10 14.64 30.23 -32.62
CA ALA A 10 13.77 31.28 -32.14
C ALA A 10 12.81 30.83 -31.03
N ALA A 11 12.22 29.62 -31.17
CA ALA A 11 11.33 29.04 -30.18
C ALA A 11 12.08 28.71 -28.86
N VAL A 12 13.30 28.18 -28.94
CA VAL A 12 14.12 27.86 -27.76
C VAL A 12 14.52 29.13 -27.01
N VAL A 13 14.88 30.22 -27.73
CA VAL A 13 15.22 31.52 -27.11
C VAL A 13 14.01 32.14 -26.43
N LEU A 14 12.83 32.02 -27.04
CA LEU A 14 11.58 32.53 -26.45
C LEU A 14 11.21 31.79 -25.14
N VAL A 15 11.34 30.45 -25.13
CA VAL A 15 11.09 29.64 -23.93
C VAL A 15 12.10 29.97 -22.83
N ALA A 16 13.37 30.14 -23.17
CA ALA A 16 14.40 30.53 -22.19
C ALA A 16 14.15 31.94 -21.59
N ALA A 17 13.65 32.89 -22.37
CA ALA A 17 13.28 34.21 -21.89
C ALA A 17 12.08 34.21 -20.94
N VAL A 18 11.05 33.35 -21.24
CA VAL A 18 9.87 33.20 -20.36
C VAL A 18 10.25 32.54 -19.04
N VAL A 19 11.06 31.48 -19.06
CA VAL A 19 11.53 30.80 -17.85
C VAL A 19 12.43 31.71 -17.01
N GLY A 20 13.32 32.48 -17.64
CA GLY A 20 14.16 33.48 -16.96
C GLY A 20 13.35 34.58 -16.31
N GLY A 21 12.29 35.07 -16.97
CA GLY A 21 11.37 36.06 -16.41
C GLY A 21 10.61 35.58 -15.17
N ILE A 22 10.13 34.34 -15.20
CA ILE A 22 9.43 33.69 -14.05
C ILE A 22 10.37 33.52 -12.85
N LEU A 23 11.63 33.14 -13.08
CA LEU A 23 12.65 33.00 -12.03
C LEU A 23 13.02 34.31 -11.39
N LEU A 24 13.13 35.41 -12.17
CA LEU A 24 13.39 36.77 -11.68
C LEU A 24 12.21 37.34 -10.90
N ALA A 25 10.98 37.11 -11.34
CA ALA A 25 9.77 37.51 -10.62
C ALA A 25 9.62 36.81 -9.25
N ARG A 26 10.03 35.55 -9.15
CA ARG A 26 10.04 34.84 -7.86
C ARG A 26 11.12 35.32 -6.88
N ARG A 27 12.19 35.93 -7.36
CA ARG A 27 13.29 36.43 -6.52
C ARG A 27 13.03 37.83 -5.94
N SER A 28 12.01 38.53 -6.44
CA SER A 28 11.66 39.92 -6.02
C SER A 28 10.63 39.97 -4.87
N GLY A 29 10.16 38.87 -4.33
CA GLY A 29 9.10 38.79 -3.32
C GLY A 29 9.55 38.67 -1.86
N SER A 30 10.85 38.85 -1.54
CA SER A 30 11.33 38.81 -0.15
C SER A 30 11.86 40.18 0.27
N LYS A 31 11.01 41.02 0.86
CA LYS A 31 11.42 42.19 1.64
C LYS A 31 10.95 42.05 3.09
N ALA A 32 11.94 41.90 3.92
CA ALA A 32 12.20 42.38 5.28
C ALA A 32 11.02 43.00 6.05
N VAL A 33 10.72 42.42 7.18
CA VAL A 33 10.05 43.06 8.32
C VAL A 33 11.11 43.83 9.06
N GLU A 34 10.90 45.12 9.18
CA GLU A 34 11.75 46.14 9.80
C GLU A 34 11.51 46.16 11.31
N ALA A 35 12.58 46.31 12.07
CA ALA A 35 12.59 46.33 13.52
C ALA A 35 12.06 47.68 14.05
N GLU A 36 11.35 47.62 15.16
CA GLU A 36 10.86 48.75 15.96
C GLU A 36 12.00 49.35 16.83
N PRO A 37 12.14 50.67 16.94
CA PRO A 37 13.19 51.30 17.77
C PRO A 37 12.74 51.54 19.22
N GLU A 38 13.68 51.30 20.13
CA GLU A 38 13.63 51.62 21.56
C GLU A 38 13.31 53.08 21.85
N ALA A 39 12.43 53.37 22.80
CA ALA A 39 12.27 54.68 23.41
C ALA A 39 12.71 54.62 24.90
N LYS A 40 13.61 55.55 25.26
CA LYS A 40 14.13 55.79 26.61
C LYS A 40 13.22 56.72 27.43
N PRO A 41 13.43 56.85 28.78
CA PRO A 41 12.43 57.16 29.80
C PRO A 41 12.29 58.62 30.16
N GLY A 42 11.10 59.02 30.58
CA GLY A 42 10.80 60.36 31.14
C GLY A 42 9.94 60.30 32.39
N VAL A 43 10.56 60.56 33.49
CA VAL A 43 10.25 61.26 34.76
C VAL A 43 8.78 61.60 35.07
N GLY A 44 8.31 61.06 36.21
CA GLY A 44 7.70 61.73 37.36
C GLY A 44 6.25 62.24 37.28
N THR A 45 5.42 61.75 38.15
CA THR A 45 4.79 62.48 39.28
C THR A 45 3.84 61.55 40.10
N GLU A 46 3.87 61.76 41.40
CA GLU A 46 3.23 61.07 42.50
C GLU A 46 1.77 61.55 42.68
N PRO A 47 1.05 61.17 43.72
CA PRO A 47 0.09 60.04 43.76
C PRO A 47 -1.36 60.53 44.04
N GLU A 48 -2.37 59.74 43.72
CA GLU A 48 -3.69 59.94 44.32
C GLU A 48 -4.40 58.63 44.68
N ALA A 49 -4.71 58.61 45.95
CA ALA A 49 -5.67 57.84 46.77
C ALA A 49 -6.26 56.50 46.29
N ALA A 50 -6.05 55.51 47.11
CA ALA A 50 -6.78 54.23 47.18
C ALA A 50 -8.25 54.40 47.61
N PRO A 51 -9.13 53.55 47.16
CA PRO A 51 -10.27 53.07 47.93
C PRO A 51 -10.23 51.59 48.22
N LYS A 52 -10.36 51.32 49.47
CA LYS A 52 -10.90 50.18 50.24
C LYS A 52 -11.11 48.83 49.56
N ALA A 53 -10.45 47.85 50.21
CA ALA A 53 -10.68 46.43 50.07
C ALA A 53 -12.12 46.01 50.38
N GLU A 54 -12.71 45.17 49.53
CA GLU A 54 -13.81 44.26 49.82
C GLU A 54 -13.25 42.82 49.98
N PRO A 55 -13.89 41.93 50.74
CA PRO A 55 -13.24 40.72 51.26
C PRO A 55 -13.07 39.66 50.20
N GLU A 56 -11.89 38.99 50.24
CA GLU A 56 -11.55 37.79 49.51
C GLU A 56 -12.62 36.70 49.67
N ALA A 57 -13.21 36.30 48.55
CA ALA A 57 -13.91 35.03 48.46
C ALA A 57 -12.87 33.89 48.46
N GLU A 58 -13.05 32.90 49.31
CA GLU A 58 -12.30 31.66 49.37
C GLU A 58 -12.24 31.00 47.97
N PRO A 59 -11.10 30.44 47.56
CA PRO A 59 -11.02 29.71 46.29
C PRO A 59 -11.83 28.42 46.42
N GLU A 60 -12.91 28.35 45.64
CA GLU A 60 -13.67 27.12 45.39
C GLU A 60 -12.72 26.07 44.84
N ALA A 61 -12.63 24.92 45.51
CA ALA A 61 -11.76 23.82 45.14
C ALA A 61 -12.12 23.36 43.69
N ALA A 62 -11.21 23.60 42.78
CA ALA A 62 -11.31 23.04 41.42
C ALA A 62 -11.43 21.52 41.52
N GLU A 63 -12.53 20.98 41.05
CA GLU A 63 -12.66 19.54 40.82
C GLU A 63 -11.49 19.07 39.93
N PRO A 64 -10.87 17.93 40.22
CA PRO A 64 -9.78 17.42 39.39
C PRO A 64 -10.32 17.17 37.97
N GLU A 65 -9.77 17.91 37.01
CA GLU A 65 -10.00 17.71 35.60
C GLU A 65 -9.76 16.22 35.31
N ALA A 66 -10.82 15.52 34.89
CA ALA A 66 -10.76 14.09 34.58
C ALA A 66 -9.65 13.86 33.56
N ALA A 67 -8.69 13.02 33.90
CA ALA A 67 -7.65 12.59 32.97
C ALA A 67 -8.31 12.12 31.67
N PRO A 68 -7.76 12.48 30.49
CA PRO A 68 -8.33 12.07 29.21
C PRO A 68 -8.50 10.54 29.21
N ALA A 69 -9.72 10.08 28.94
CA ALA A 69 -10.05 8.66 28.88
C ALA A 69 -9.09 8.00 27.89
N ALA A 70 -8.48 6.89 28.29
CA ALA A 70 -7.65 6.10 27.38
C ALA A 70 -8.47 5.79 26.11
N PRO A 71 -7.87 5.90 24.91
CA PRO A 71 -8.60 5.63 23.68
C PRO A 71 -9.21 4.23 23.72
N GLU A 72 -10.51 4.14 23.45
CA GLU A 72 -11.19 2.85 23.36
C GLU A 72 -10.53 2.02 22.24
N VAL A 73 -10.06 0.82 22.62
CA VAL A 73 -9.46 -0.11 21.64
C VAL A 73 -10.55 -0.67 20.75
N GLU A 74 -10.40 -0.45 19.44
CA GLU A 74 -11.33 -0.97 18.44
C GLU A 74 -11.20 -2.50 18.31
N THR A 75 -12.33 -3.19 18.16
CA THR A 75 -12.34 -4.61 17.78
C THR A 75 -12.41 -4.72 16.27
N PRO A 76 -11.34 -5.22 15.59
CA PRO A 76 -11.32 -5.34 14.13
C PRO A 76 -12.38 -6.33 13.64
N ALA A 77 -12.91 -6.08 12.42
CA ALA A 77 -13.88 -6.98 11.80
C ALA A 77 -13.26 -8.36 11.50
N PRO A 78 -14.00 -9.47 11.73
CA PRO A 78 -13.54 -10.82 11.41
C PRO A 78 -13.14 -10.98 9.94
N THR A 79 -12.18 -11.87 9.67
CA THR A 79 -11.65 -12.15 8.33
C THR A 79 -12.73 -12.61 7.35
N ALA A 80 -13.67 -13.46 7.77
CA ALA A 80 -14.79 -13.92 6.94
C ALA A 80 -15.66 -12.76 6.40
N GLY A 81 -15.94 -11.73 7.22
CA GLY A 81 -16.67 -10.53 6.78
C GLY A 81 -15.89 -9.68 5.77
N ARG A 82 -14.56 -9.78 5.77
CA ARG A 82 -13.70 -9.09 4.81
C ARG A 82 -13.77 -9.74 3.42
N LEU A 83 -13.85 -11.06 3.34
CA LEU A 83 -14.01 -11.81 2.07
C LEU A 83 -15.33 -11.47 1.37
N VAL A 84 -16.44 -11.37 2.11
CA VAL A 84 -17.71 -10.93 1.53
C VAL A 84 -17.63 -9.52 0.93
N ARG A 85 -16.96 -8.61 1.63
CA ARG A 85 -16.72 -7.25 1.10
C ARG A 85 -15.79 -7.26 -0.11
N LEU A 86 -14.77 -8.13 -0.12
CA LEU A 86 -13.88 -8.37 -1.26
C LEU A 86 -14.70 -8.67 -2.51
N ARG A 87 -15.51 -9.72 -2.47
CA ARG A 87 -16.33 -10.15 -3.61
C ARG A 87 -17.24 -9.03 -4.12
N SER A 88 -17.95 -8.36 -3.22
CA SER A 88 -18.87 -7.27 -3.57
C SER A 88 -18.16 -6.07 -4.24
N ARG A 89 -16.94 -5.73 -3.83
CA ARG A 89 -16.18 -4.61 -4.40
C ARG A 89 -15.52 -4.98 -5.72
N LEU A 90 -14.94 -6.17 -5.81
CA LEU A 90 -14.33 -6.69 -7.05
C LEU A 90 -15.35 -6.87 -8.16
N SER A 91 -16.54 -7.39 -7.85
CA SER A 91 -17.62 -7.52 -8.83
C SER A 91 -18.00 -6.20 -9.48
N ARG A 92 -17.91 -5.09 -8.74
CA ARG A 92 -18.20 -3.76 -9.29
C ARG A 92 -17.10 -3.19 -10.16
N SER A 93 -15.82 -3.42 -9.80
CA SER A 93 -14.67 -2.86 -10.52
C SER A 93 -14.25 -3.69 -11.72
N ASN A 94 -14.32 -5.02 -11.65
CA ASN A 94 -13.80 -5.94 -12.67
C ASN A 94 -14.87 -6.61 -13.54
N ASN A 95 -16.14 -6.32 -13.34
CA ASN A 95 -17.26 -6.91 -14.09
C ASN A 95 -17.15 -6.67 -15.62
N ALA A 96 -16.53 -5.57 -16.05
CA ALA A 96 -16.34 -5.25 -17.46
C ALA A 96 -15.44 -6.27 -18.17
N LEU A 97 -14.37 -6.76 -17.51
CA LEU A 97 -13.45 -7.76 -18.07
C LEU A 97 -14.16 -9.09 -18.35
N GLY A 98 -14.80 -9.65 -17.35
CA GLY A 98 -15.48 -10.95 -17.49
C GLY A 98 -16.65 -10.89 -18.49
N LYS A 99 -17.47 -9.84 -18.43
CA LYS A 99 -18.57 -9.64 -19.40
C LYS A 99 -18.05 -9.47 -20.83
N GLY A 100 -16.96 -8.71 -21.02
CA GLY A 100 -16.32 -8.53 -22.32
C GLY A 100 -15.86 -9.87 -22.89
N LEU A 101 -15.09 -10.64 -22.12
CA LEU A 101 -14.60 -11.96 -22.53
C LEU A 101 -15.74 -12.94 -22.84
N LEU A 102 -16.77 -13.02 -21.98
CA LEU A 102 -17.89 -13.91 -22.20
C LEU A 102 -18.72 -13.51 -23.43
N ALA A 103 -18.89 -12.21 -23.70
CA ALA A 103 -19.59 -11.72 -24.89
C ALA A 103 -18.84 -12.14 -26.16
N LEU A 104 -17.51 -11.96 -26.19
CA LEU A 104 -16.65 -12.36 -27.31
C LEU A 104 -16.70 -13.88 -27.54
N LEU A 105 -16.50 -14.67 -26.48
CA LEU A 105 -16.54 -16.14 -26.57
C LEU A 105 -17.91 -16.69 -26.95
N SER A 106 -19.00 -15.96 -26.70
CA SER A 106 -20.37 -16.34 -27.04
C SER A 106 -20.79 -15.87 -28.44
N SER A 107 -19.89 -15.27 -29.22
CA SER A 107 -20.20 -14.85 -30.59
C SER A 107 -20.49 -16.02 -31.52
N ASP A 108 -21.27 -15.79 -32.58
CA ASP A 108 -21.68 -16.82 -33.56
C ASP A 108 -20.50 -17.48 -34.24
N LYS A 109 -19.42 -16.75 -34.45
CA LYS A 109 -18.16 -17.21 -35.02
C LYS A 109 -17.00 -16.89 -34.07
N LEU A 110 -16.17 -17.89 -33.82
CA LEU A 110 -14.89 -17.73 -33.10
C LEU A 110 -13.77 -17.81 -34.17
N ASP A 111 -13.68 -16.77 -35.01
CA ASP A 111 -12.60 -16.59 -35.93
C ASP A 111 -11.37 -15.93 -35.31
N ASP A 112 -10.36 -15.70 -36.10
CA ASP A 112 -9.12 -15.12 -35.59
C ASP A 112 -9.32 -13.70 -35.07
N ASP A 113 -10.21 -12.92 -35.68
CA ASP A 113 -10.52 -11.55 -35.22
C ASP A 113 -11.10 -11.52 -33.81
N VAL A 114 -12.00 -12.46 -33.47
CA VAL A 114 -12.56 -12.59 -32.10
C VAL A 114 -11.49 -13.00 -31.09
N TRP A 115 -10.56 -13.86 -31.48
CA TRP A 115 -9.46 -14.24 -30.59
C TRP A 115 -8.48 -13.10 -30.35
N GLU A 116 -8.23 -12.23 -31.35
CA GLU A 116 -7.46 -10.99 -31.17
C GLU A 116 -8.17 -10.03 -30.19
N GLU A 117 -9.49 -9.88 -30.28
CA GLU A 117 -10.26 -9.07 -29.33
C GLU A 117 -10.23 -9.64 -27.89
N VAL A 118 -10.19 -10.98 -27.74
CA VAL A 118 -10.00 -11.64 -26.43
C VAL A 118 -8.61 -11.32 -25.88
N GLU A 119 -7.56 -11.39 -26.71
CA GLU A 119 -6.20 -11.00 -26.31
C GLU A 119 -6.13 -9.53 -25.89
N ASP A 120 -6.68 -8.62 -26.69
CA ASP A 120 -6.71 -7.19 -26.40
C ASP A 120 -7.44 -6.89 -25.08
N THR A 121 -8.53 -7.62 -24.80
CA THR A 121 -9.29 -7.48 -23.55
C THR A 121 -8.45 -7.89 -22.34
N LEU A 122 -7.70 -8.99 -22.42
CA LEU A 122 -6.81 -9.45 -21.34
C LEU A 122 -5.60 -8.54 -21.17
N LEU A 123 -5.00 -8.07 -22.26
CA LEU A 123 -3.92 -7.08 -22.25
C LEU A 123 -4.37 -5.76 -21.62
N GLY A 124 -5.56 -5.29 -21.99
CA GLY A 124 -6.18 -4.10 -21.42
C GLY A 124 -6.42 -4.20 -19.91
N ALA A 125 -6.61 -5.42 -19.40
CA ALA A 125 -6.71 -5.72 -17.98
C ALA A 125 -5.36 -5.89 -17.26
N ASP A 126 -4.22 -5.60 -17.91
CA ASP A 126 -2.86 -5.73 -17.36
C ASP A 126 -2.43 -7.19 -17.04
N VAL A 127 -3.00 -8.21 -17.69
CA VAL A 127 -2.55 -9.61 -17.55
C VAL A 127 -1.09 -9.79 -17.98
N GLY A 128 -0.63 -9.00 -18.95
CA GLY A 128 0.71 -9.12 -19.53
C GLY A 128 0.74 -10.04 -20.77
N ILE A 129 1.67 -9.77 -21.69
CA ILE A 129 1.69 -10.38 -23.03
C ILE A 129 1.82 -11.90 -22.96
N THR A 130 2.84 -12.41 -22.25
CA THR A 130 3.14 -13.84 -22.18
C THR A 130 1.98 -14.63 -21.58
N ASP A 131 1.39 -14.16 -20.49
CA ASP A 131 0.30 -14.84 -19.80
C ASP A 131 -0.99 -14.78 -20.62
N THR A 132 -1.27 -13.65 -21.26
CA THR A 132 -2.40 -13.49 -22.20
C THR A 132 -2.31 -14.53 -23.32
N THR A 133 -1.19 -14.61 -24.03
CA THR A 133 -1.01 -15.58 -25.11
C THR A 133 -1.25 -17.01 -24.63
N GLN A 134 -0.68 -17.39 -23.47
CA GLN A 134 -0.86 -18.73 -22.93
C GLN A 134 -2.32 -19.05 -22.55
N ILE A 135 -3.03 -18.08 -21.94
CA ILE A 135 -4.43 -18.25 -21.56
C ILE A 135 -5.29 -18.41 -22.82
N VAL A 136 -5.09 -17.55 -23.81
CA VAL A 136 -5.88 -17.57 -25.05
C VAL A 136 -5.63 -18.83 -25.86
N GLU A 137 -4.38 -19.27 -26.03
CA GLU A 137 -4.05 -20.52 -26.73
C GLU A 137 -4.75 -21.73 -26.07
N ARG A 138 -4.67 -21.87 -24.75
CA ARG A 138 -5.33 -22.96 -24.02
C ARG A 138 -6.85 -22.87 -24.14
N LEU A 139 -7.41 -21.69 -24.00
CA LEU A 139 -8.86 -21.47 -24.11
C LEU A 139 -9.34 -21.82 -25.52
N ARG A 140 -8.63 -21.38 -26.57
CA ARG A 140 -8.90 -21.67 -27.98
C ARG A 140 -8.88 -23.18 -28.25
N GLU A 141 -7.86 -23.88 -27.76
CA GLU A 141 -7.74 -25.34 -27.91
C GLU A 141 -8.90 -26.06 -27.23
N ARG A 142 -9.22 -25.71 -26.00
CA ARG A 142 -10.31 -26.32 -25.22
C ARG A 142 -11.68 -26.08 -25.86
N VAL A 143 -11.96 -24.88 -26.29
CA VAL A 143 -13.20 -24.55 -27.01
C VAL A 143 -13.33 -25.37 -28.30
N LYS A 144 -12.21 -25.53 -29.05
CA LYS A 144 -12.18 -26.34 -30.27
C LYS A 144 -12.45 -27.83 -29.99
N VAL A 145 -11.84 -28.39 -28.93
CA VAL A 145 -12.00 -29.80 -28.55
C VAL A 145 -13.41 -30.09 -28.05
N LEU A 146 -13.98 -29.21 -27.25
CA LEU A 146 -15.32 -29.40 -26.69
C LEU A 146 -16.44 -29.08 -27.68
N GLY A 147 -16.15 -28.30 -28.70
CA GLY A 147 -17.13 -27.89 -29.73
C GLY A 147 -18.32 -27.11 -29.16
N THR A 148 -18.18 -26.63 -27.92
CA THR A 148 -19.29 -25.95 -27.22
C THR A 148 -19.39 -24.47 -27.58
N ARG A 149 -20.64 -23.98 -27.63
CA ARG A 149 -20.98 -22.56 -27.79
C ARG A 149 -21.92 -22.09 -26.68
N LYS A 150 -22.22 -22.96 -25.72
CA LYS A 150 -23.15 -22.61 -24.65
C LYS A 150 -22.49 -21.66 -23.65
N PRO A 151 -23.10 -20.52 -23.35
CA PRO A 151 -22.49 -19.51 -22.45
C PRO A 151 -22.07 -20.07 -21.09
N ALA A 152 -22.83 -21.00 -20.53
CA ALA A 152 -22.47 -21.62 -19.24
C ALA A 152 -21.20 -22.46 -19.31
N GLU A 153 -21.02 -23.20 -20.41
CA GLU A 153 -19.81 -24.04 -20.61
C GLU A 153 -18.60 -23.17 -20.92
N LEU A 154 -18.76 -22.10 -21.70
CA LEU A 154 -17.69 -21.11 -21.97
C LEU A 154 -17.27 -20.35 -20.71
N ARG A 155 -18.25 -20.02 -19.84
CA ARG A 155 -18.00 -19.42 -18.53
C ARG A 155 -17.17 -20.35 -17.65
N ALA A 156 -17.53 -21.64 -17.58
CA ALA A 156 -16.78 -22.62 -16.81
C ALA A 156 -15.35 -22.76 -17.33
N LEU A 157 -15.13 -22.80 -18.64
CA LEU A 157 -13.80 -22.85 -19.24
C LEU A 157 -12.97 -21.61 -18.87
N LEU A 158 -13.55 -20.42 -19.00
CA LEU A 158 -12.86 -19.18 -18.63
C LEU A 158 -12.49 -19.17 -17.13
N THR A 159 -13.41 -19.58 -16.26
CA THR A 159 -13.16 -19.70 -14.82
C THR A 159 -11.98 -20.64 -14.55
N GLU A 160 -11.95 -21.83 -15.18
CA GLU A 160 -10.88 -22.80 -15.01
C GLU A 160 -9.53 -22.26 -15.50
N GLU A 161 -9.48 -21.60 -16.66
CA GLU A 161 -8.23 -21.04 -17.19
C GLU A 161 -7.68 -19.88 -16.35
N LEU A 162 -8.55 -18.97 -15.89
CA LEU A 162 -8.14 -17.89 -14.99
C LEU A 162 -7.69 -18.43 -13.62
N THR A 163 -8.40 -19.43 -13.07
CA THR A 163 -8.01 -20.09 -11.83
C THR A 163 -6.64 -20.77 -11.97
N ALA A 164 -6.41 -21.50 -13.07
CA ALA A 164 -5.13 -22.13 -13.34
C ALA A 164 -3.98 -21.11 -13.51
N ALA A 165 -4.25 -19.97 -14.13
CA ALA A 165 -3.28 -18.90 -14.29
C ALA A 165 -2.85 -18.28 -12.95
N LEU A 166 -3.71 -18.31 -11.94
CA LEU A 166 -3.46 -17.83 -10.57
C LEU A 166 -2.80 -18.87 -9.65
N GLU A 167 -2.51 -20.07 -10.15
CA GLU A 167 -1.81 -21.12 -9.38
C GLU A 167 -2.42 -21.34 -7.98
N PRO A 168 -3.61 -21.94 -7.87
CA PRO A 168 -4.36 -22.06 -6.61
C PRO A 168 -3.63 -22.85 -5.51
N GLY A 169 -2.61 -23.65 -5.87
CA GLY A 169 -1.80 -24.41 -4.94
C GLY A 169 -0.72 -23.63 -4.19
N LEU A 170 -0.53 -22.33 -4.47
CA LEU A 170 0.43 -21.50 -3.75
C LEU A 170 -0.06 -21.20 -2.33
N ASP A 171 0.87 -21.24 -1.35
CA ASP A 171 0.57 -20.87 0.04
C ASP A 171 0.41 -19.33 0.16
N ARG A 172 -0.82 -18.93 0.48
CA ARG A 172 -1.22 -17.53 0.65
C ARG A 172 -1.42 -17.12 2.11
N SER A 173 -1.16 -18.03 3.05
CA SER A 173 -1.25 -17.72 4.47
C SER A 173 -0.19 -16.69 4.89
N LEU A 174 -0.52 -15.82 5.85
CA LEU A 174 0.47 -14.98 6.50
C LEU A 174 1.29 -15.80 7.48
N ALA A 175 2.59 -15.52 7.57
CA ALA A 175 3.44 -16.14 8.56
C ALA A 175 3.11 -15.57 9.96
N THR A 176 2.56 -16.43 10.83
CA THR A 176 2.22 -16.09 12.24
C THR A 176 3.09 -16.82 13.24
N ALA A 177 4.03 -17.63 12.78
CA ALA A 177 5.01 -18.34 13.60
C ALA A 177 6.43 -18.12 13.07
N SER A 178 7.39 -18.03 13.98
CA SER A 178 8.81 -17.98 13.63
C SER A 178 9.22 -19.26 12.92
N PRO A 179 10.03 -19.20 11.84
CA PRO A 179 10.54 -20.40 11.15
C PRO A 179 11.38 -21.33 12.06
N THR A 180 11.93 -20.82 13.15
CA THR A 180 12.69 -21.59 14.15
C THR A 180 11.82 -22.14 15.28
N GLY A 181 10.57 -21.69 15.37
CA GLY A 181 9.68 -21.99 16.50
C GLY A 181 10.01 -21.18 17.77
N GLU A 182 10.99 -20.28 17.73
CA GLU A 182 11.38 -19.42 18.85
C GLU A 182 11.20 -17.94 18.47
N GLY A 183 10.67 -17.15 19.40
CA GLY A 183 10.40 -15.72 19.23
C GLY A 183 9.27 -15.40 18.23
N PRO A 184 9.05 -14.11 17.92
CA PRO A 184 7.97 -13.68 17.06
C PRO A 184 8.22 -14.02 15.58
N ALA A 185 7.15 -14.20 14.80
CA ALA A 185 7.24 -14.16 13.35
C ALA A 185 7.55 -12.71 12.90
N THR A 186 8.75 -12.50 12.38
CA THR A 186 9.13 -11.17 11.89
C THR A 186 8.77 -11.01 10.43
N VAL A 187 7.92 -10.03 10.13
CA VAL A 187 7.42 -9.70 8.80
C VAL A 187 7.95 -8.32 8.38
N MET A 188 8.74 -8.28 7.31
CA MET A 188 9.18 -7.01 6.70
C MET A 188 8.19 -6.56 5.64
N VAL A 189 7.76 -5.29 5.68
CA VAL A 189 6.87 -4.70 4.69
C VAL A 189 7.67 -3.72 3.83
N VAL A 190 7.84 -4.06 2.54
CA VAL A 190 8.66 -3.30 1.59
C VAL A 190 7.83 -2.83 0.40
N GLY A 191 8.34 -1.86 -0.37
CA GLY A 191 7.67 -1.32 -1.56
C GLY A 191 8.00 0.15 -1.79
N VAL A 192 7.55 0.71 -2.89
CA VAL A 192 7.83 2.11 -3.26
C VAL A 192 7.04 3.10 -2.39
N ASN A 193 7.45 4.38 -2.39
CA ASN A 193 6.66 5.44 -1.76
C ASN A 193 5.30 5.57 -2.45
N GLY A 194 4.25 5.76 -1.65
CA GLY A 194 2.87 5.87 -2.15
C GLY A 194 2.15 4.55 -2.40
N SER A 195 2.85 3.39 -2.33
CA SER A 195 2.18 2.08 -2.47
C SER A 195 1.27 1.71 -1.29
N GLY A 196 1.32 2.45 -0.19
CA GLY A 196 0.48 2.21 0.99
C GLY A 196 1.09 1.35 2.08
N LYS A 197 2.44 1.22 2.17
CA LYS A 197 3.12 0.35 3.16
C LYS A 197 2.66 0.57 4.60
N THR A 198 2.77 1.79 5.12
CA THR A 198 2.39 2.15 6.50
C THR A 198 0.93 1.82 6.79
N THR A 199 0.02 2.18 5.85
CA THR A 199 -1.40 1.83 5.93
C THR A 199 -1.61 0.30 5.91
N THR A 200 -0.84 -0.40 5.07
CA THR A 200 -0.89 -1.87 4.97
C THR A 200 -0.40 -2.52 6.25
N CYS A 201 0.69 -2.05 6.88
CA CYS A 201 1.12 -2.52 8.19
C CYS A 201 0.00 -2.42 9.23
N GLY A 202 -0.67 -1.26 9.31
CA GLY A 202 -1.79 -1.06 10.21
C GLY A 202 -2.98 -1.99 9.91
N LYS A 203 -3.31 -2.18 8.63
CA LYS A 203 -4.40 -3.09 8.23
C LYS A 203 -4.04 -4.57 8.43
N ILE A 204 -2.78 -4.98 8.22
CA ILE A 204 -2.32 -6.35 8.54
C ILE A 204 -2.40 -6.59 10.04
N ALA A 205 -1.97 -5.63 10.88
CA ALA A 205 -2.11 -5.74 12.32
C ALA A 205 -3.57 -5.99 12.73
N ARG A 206 -4.53 -5.28 12.09
CA ARG A 206 -5.97 -5.50 12.33
C ARG A 206 -6.45 -6.89 11.89
N VAL A 207 -5.93 -7.42 10.79
CA VAL A 207 -6.25 -8.80 10.35
C VAL A 207 -5.76 -9.80 11.40
N LEU A 208 -4.48 -9.70 11.77
CA LEU A 208 -3.86 -10.62 12.73
C LEU A 208 -4.50 -10.58 14.12
N ILE A 209 -4.84 -9.38 14.61
CA ILE A 209 -5.52 -9.21 15.90
C ILE A 209 -6.95 -9.77 15.85
N ALA A 210 -7.68 -9.60 14.71
CA ALA A 210 -8.98 -10.21 14.52
C ALA A 210 -8.92 -11.74 14.56
N ASP A 211 -7.80 -12.32 14.13
CA ASP A 211 -7.54 -13.77 14.14
C ASP A 211 -6.91 -14.24 15.48
N GLY A 212 -6.80 -13.35 16.48
CA GLY A 212 -6.39 -13.66 17.87
C GLY A 212 -4.89 -13.60 18.15
N HIS A 213 -4.08 -13.05 17.23
CA HIS A 213 -2.64 -12.88 17.42
C HIS A 213 -2.27 -11.58 18.12
N THR A 214 -1.22 -11.61 18.92
CA THR A 214 -0.58 -10.43 19.48
C THR A 214 0.42 -9.84 18.48
N VAL A 215 0.33 -8.51 18.23
CA VAL A 215 1.11 -7.84 17.19
C VAL A 215 1.89 -6.67 17.78
N LEU A 216 3.16 -6.55 17.39
CA LEU A 216 4.00 -5.39 17.62
C LEU A 216 4.40 -4.75 16.29
N LEU A 217 4.43 -3.42 16.24
CA LEU A 217 4.76 -2.65 15.03
C LEU A 217 6.12 -1.96 15.20
N GLY A 218 7.00 -2.05 14.18
CA GLY A 218 8.28 -1.35 14.11
C GLY A 218 8.24 -0.26 13.05
N ALA A 219 8.38 1.01 13.46
CA ALA A 219 8.39 2.17 12.56
C ALA A 219 9.79 2.43 11.99
N ALA A 220 10.24 1.60 11.02
CA ALA A 220 11.55 1.73 10.42
C ALA A 220 11.60 2.66 9.18
N ASP A 221 10.49 3.32 8.78
CA ASP A 221 10.53 4.50 7.89
C ASP A 221 10.88 5.76 8.70
N THR A 222 12.13 5.85 9.15
CA THR A 222 12.62 6.92 10.04
C THR A 222 12.83 8.26 9.36
N PHE A 223 12.76 8.30 8.03
CA PHE A 223 12.90 9.53 7.25
C PHE A 223 11.61 10.36 7.15
N ARG A 224 10.50 9.77 7.53
CA ARG A 224 9.17 10.40 7.47
C ARG A 224 8.53 10.39 8.84
N ALA A 225 8.67 11.50 9.58
CA ALA A 225 8.06 11.65 10.90
C ALA A 225 6.56 11.31 10.87
N ALA A 226 5.83 11.79 9.86
CA ALA A 226 4.41 11.50 9.67
C ALA A 226 4.11 9.99 9.44
N ALA A 227 5.05 9.20 8.94
CA ALA A 227 4.83 7.75 8.79
C ALA A 227 4.84 7.04 10.14
N ALA A 228 5.78 7.41 11.03
CA ALA A 228 5.83 6.87 12.38
C ALA A 228 4.57 7.25 13.18
N GLU A 229 4.13 8.51 13.12
CA GLU A 229 2.90 8.97 13.76
C GLU A 229 1.66 8.27 13.21
N GLN A 230 1.62 8.05 11.89
CA GLN A 230 0.54 7.29 11.26
C GLN A 230 0.52 5.84 11.76
N LEU A 231 1.68 5.19 11.88
CA LEU A 231 1.78 3.83 12.38
C LEU A 231 1.35 3.75 13.86
N GLU A 232 1.71 4.73 14.68
CA GLU A 232 1.22 4.84 16.08
C GLU A 232 -0.29 4.99 16.15
N THR A 233 -0.88 5.79 15.25
CA THR A 233 -2.33 5.92 15.17
C THR A 233 -2.99 4.58 14.82
N TRP A 234 -2.41 3.80 13.90
CA TRP A 234 -2.89 2.45 13.61
C TRP A 234 -2.76 1.50 14.79
N GLY A 235 -1.59 1.50 15.46
CA GLY A 235 -1.32 0.65 16.61
C GLY A 235 -2.25 0.94 17.78
N SER A 236 -2.40 2.22 18.14
CA SER A 236 -3.23 2.64 19.28
C SER A 236 -4.70 2.24 19.15
N ARG A 237 -5.24 2.27 17.92
CA ARG A 237 -6.63 1.86 17.65
C ARG A 237 -6.91 0.40 17.97
N VAL A 238 -5.93 -0.48 17.84
CA VAL A 238 -6.10 -1.93 18.04
C VAL A 238 -5.32 -2.46 19.23
N GLY A 239 -4.71 -1.58 20.03
CA GLY A 239 -3.90 -1.97 21.18
C GLY A 239 -2.55 -2.59 20.82
N ALA A 240 -2.07 -2.44 19.57
CA ALA A 240 -0.75 -2.90 19.16
C ALA A 240 0.32 -1.88 19.56
N LYS A 241 1.37 -2.35 20.24
CA LYS A 241 2.51 -1.51 20.60
C LYS A 241 3.32 -1.14 19.39
N VAL A 242 3.81 0.12 19.33
CA VAL A 242 4.67 0.61 18.27
C VAL A 242 6.05 0.96 18.84
N VAL A 243 7.09 0.37 18.24
CA VAL A 243 8.48 0.71 18.52
C VAL A 243 8.95 1.71 17.46
N ARG A 244 9.38 2.88 17.92
CA ARG A 244 9.95 3.94 17.07
C ARG A 244 11.14 4.60 17.73
N ARG A 245 11.90 5.34 16.95
CA ARG A 245 12.95 6.28 17.41
C ARG A 245 12.71 7.66 16.80
N GLY A 246 13.53 8.63 17.16
CA GLY A 246 13.48 9.98 16.62
C GLY A 246 13.71 9.99 15.09
N GLU A 247 13.28 11.07 14.44
CA GLU A 247 13.48 11.27 12.99
C GLU A 247 14.97 11.17 12.62
N GLY A 248 15.26 10.52 11.50
CA GLY A 248 16.64 10.29 11.02
C GLY A 248 17.43 9.22 11.78
N ALA A 249 16.80 8.51 12.75
CA ALA A 249 17.43 7.36 13.39
C ALA A 249 17.76 6.26 12.36
N ASP A 250 18.70 5.39 12.68
CA ASP A 250 19.03 4.23 11.82
C ASP A 250 17.85 3.25 11.74
N PRO A 251 17.24 3.03 10.55
CA PRO A 251 16.14 2.10 10.36
C PRO A 251 16.40 0.69 10.90
N ALA A 252 17.64 0.22 10.72
CA ALA A 252 18.05 -1.09 11.20
C ALA A 252 18.03 -1.19 12.74
N SER A 253 18.32 -0.09 13.44
CA SER A 253 18.25 -0.07 14.91
C SER A 253 16.80 -0.09 15.41
N VAL A 254 15.87 0.55 14.70
CA VAL A 254 14.43 0.50 15.02
C VAL A 254 13.90 -0.92 14.82
N ALA A 255 14.24 -1.54 13.70
CA ALA A 255 13.84 -2.92 13.40
C ALA A 255 14.38 -3.91 14.44
N PHE A 256 15.64 -3.75 14.85
CA PHE A 256 16.25 -4.58 15.92
C PHE A 256 15.48 -4.44 17.23
N ASP A 257 15.22 -3.21 17.66
CA ASP A 257 14.50 -2.95 18.91
C ASP A 257 13.07 -3.51 18.84
N ALA A 258 12.41 -3.40 17.70
CA ALA A 258 11.05 -3.94 17.51
C ALA A 258 11.03 -5.47 17.68
N VAL A 259 11.95 -6.19 17.02
CA VAL A 259 12.03 -7.65 17.12
C VAL A 259 12.41 -8.08 18.53
N LYS A 260 13.39 -7.40 19.15
CA LYS A 260 13.77 -7.67 20.53
C LYS A 260 12.61 -7.44 21.50
N THR A 261 11.93 -6.30 21.39
CA THR A 261 10.78 -5.99 22.26
C THR A 261 9.66 -6.99 22.03
N GLY A 262 9.40 -7.40 20.78
CA GLY A 262 8.41 -8.42 20.47
C GLY A 262 8.74 -9.77 21.13
N ALA A 263 10.00 -10.17 21.12
CA ALA A 263 10.45 -11.39 21.79
C ALA A 263 10.35 -11.28 23.31
N ASP A 264 10.78 -10.17 23.89
CA ASP A 264 10.75 -9.91 25.36
C ASP A 264 9.29 -9.86 25.89
N GLU A 265 8.33 -9.37 25.09
CA GLU A 265 6.92 -9.23 25.47
C GLU A 265 6.05 -10.41 25.01
N GLY A 266 6.61 -11.39 24.29
CA GLY A 266 5.88 -12.57 23.82
C GLY A 266 4.86 -12.25 22.74
N ALA A 267 5.15 -11.29 21.84
CA ALA A 267 4.33 -11.04 20.66
C ALA A 267 4.41 -12.21 19.68
N ASP A 268 3.28 -12.57 19.06
CA ASP A 268 3.26 -13.60 18.00
C ASP A 268 3.90 -13.08 16.73
N VAL A 269 3.62 -11.83 16.35
CA VAL A 269 4.07 -11.22 15.10
C VAL A 269 4.67 -9.83 15.32
N VAL A 270 5.80 -9.55 14.67
CA VAL A 270 6.40 -8.22 14.56
C VAL A 270 6.34 -7.75 13.12
N LEU A 271 5.59 -6.67 12.85
CA LEU A 271 5.51 -6.04 11.53
C LEU A 271 6.47 -4.86 11.46
N VAL A 272 7.38 -4.86 10.49
CA VAL A 272 8.36 -3.79 10.30
C VAL A 272 8.02 -2.96 9.05
N ASP A 273 7.53 -1.73 9.25
CA ASP A 273 7.29 -0.75 8.18
C ASP A 273 8.60 -0.11 7.75
N THR A 274 8.94 -0.19 6.46
CA THR A 274 10.22 0.29 5.92
C THR A 274 10.06 1.48 4.97
N ALA A 275 11.15 2.23 4.75
CA ALA A 275 11.21 3.27 3.73
C ALA A 275 10.98 2.71 2.31
N GLY A 276 10.61 3.59 1.36
CA GLY A 276 10.31 3.20 -0.03
C GLY A 276 10.85 4.17 -1.08
N ARG A 277 11.99 4.81 -0.85
CA ARG A 277 12.56 5.89 -1.69
C ARG A 277 13.29 5.34 -2.92
N LEU A 278 12.56 4.78 -3.89
CA LEU A 278 13.13 4.13 -5.07
C LEU A 278 13.90 5.10 -6.00
N GLN A 279 13.68 6.42 -5.89
CA GLN A 279 14.47 7.44 -6.60
C GLN A 279 15.96 7.41 -6.21
N ASN A 280 16.29 6.88 -5.03
CA ASN A 280 17.67 6.51 -4.64
C ASN A 280 17.75 4.99 -4.49
N LYS A 281 17.69 4.28 -5.64
CA LYS A 281 17.65 2.81 -5.68
C LYS A 281 18.73 2.18 -4.83
N THR A 282 19.99 2.55 -5.07
CA THR A 282 21.15 1.94 -4.38
C THR A 282 21.06 2.16 -2.87
N GLY A 283 20.83 3.40 -2.42
CA GLY A 283 20.74 3.71 -1.00
C GLY A 283 19.59 2.96 -0.30
N LEU A 284 18.42 2.86 -0.96
CA LEU A 284 17.28 2.12 -0.43
C LEU A 284 17.59 0.61 -0.31
N MET A 285 18.21 0.02 -1.34
CA MET A 285 18.53 -1.41 -1.33
C MET A 285 19.59 -1.75 -0.28
N ASP A 286 20.60 -0.90 -0.10
CA ASP A 286 21.61 -1.04 0.96
C ASP A 286 20.96 -0.96 2.35
N GLU A 287 20.03 -0.01 2.54
CA GLU A 287 19.27 0.17 3.77
C GLU A 287 18.40 -1.04 4.09
N LEU A 288 17.58 -1.49 3.14
CA LEU A 288 16.74 -2.67 3.31
C LEU A 288 17.56 -3.94 3.58
N GLY A 289 18.68 -4.12 2.87
CA GLY A 289 19.63 -5.19 3.12
C GLY A 289 20.25 -5.12 4.51
N LYS A 290 20.53 -3.91 5.03
CA LYS A 290 21.01 -3.70 6.39
C LYS A 290 19.92 -4.04 7.43
N VAL A 291 18.71 -3.55 7.23
CA VAL A 291 17.56 -3.84 8.10
C VAL A 291 17.36 -5.36 8.21
N LYS A 292 17.29 -6.06 7.07
CA LYS A 292 17.15 -7.52 7.04
C LYS A 292 18.27 -8.23 7.81
N ARG A 293 19.54 -7.92 7.51
CA ARG A 293 20.68 -8.54 8.21
C ARG A 293 20.70 -8.30 9.71
N VAL A 294 20.16 -7.15 10.15
CA VAL A 294 20.09 -6.83 11.58
C VAL A 294 18.98 -7.58 12.28
N ILE A 295 17.81 -7.72 11.62
CA ILE A 295 16.71 -8.58 12.09
C ILE A 295 17.20 -10.04 12.20
N GLU A 296 17.89 -10.54 11.19
CA GLU A 296 18.37 -11.93 11.12
C GLU A 296 19.40 -12.29 12.21
N LYS A 297 19.91 -11.32 12.97
CA LYS A 297 20.73 -11.58 14.18
C LYS A 297 19.86 -11.99 15.38
N GLN A 298 18.56 -11.64 15.38
CA GLN A 298 17.61 -12.02 16.43
C GLN A 298 16.85 -13.30 16.07
N GLY A 299 16.63 -13.54 14.78
CA GLY A 299 15.89 -14.68 14.23
C GLY A 299 15.63 -14.47 12.74
N PRO A 300 15.31 -15.52 11.99
CA PRO A 300 15.04 -15.41 10.56
C PRO A 300 13.82 -14.50 10.30
N VAL A 301 13.90 -13.71 9.21
CA VAL A 301 12.72 -13.03 8.68
C VAL A 301 11.74 -14.09 8.19
N ALA A 302 10.59 -14.20 8.86
CA ALA A 302 9.55 -15.16 8.52
C ALA A 302 8.91 -14.85 7.17
N GLU A 303 8.72 -13.55 6.89
CA GLU A 303 8.08 -13.10 5.67
C GLU A 303 8.58 -11.72 5.23
N THR A 304 8.68 -11.51 3.91
CA THR A 304 8.89 -10.20 3.30
C THR A 304 7.74 -9.92 2.34
N LEU A 305 6.85 -9.02 2.73
CA LEU A 305 5.69 -8.62 1.96
C LEU A 305 6.00 -7.40 1.09
N LEU A 306 5.85 -7.55 -0.22
CA LEU A 306 5.96 -6.45 -1.16
C LEU A 306 4.60 -5.79 -1.35
N VAL A 307 4.49 -4.52 -1.02
CA VAL A 307 3.26 -3.72 -1.22
C VAL A 307 3.31 -3.03 -2.56
N LEU A 308 2.38 -3.37 -3.44
CA LEU A 308 2.21 -2.80 -4.78
C LEU A 308 0.85 -2.11 -4.90
N ASP A 309 0.84 -0.97 -5.59
CA ASP A 309 -0.37 -0.27 -5.97
C ASP A 309 -0.89 -0.85 -7.31
N ALA A 310 -2.06 -1.48 -7.30
CA ALA A 310 -2.66 -2.11 -8.48
C ALA A 310 -2.91 -1.10 -9.62
N THR A 311 -3.11 0.18 -9.31
CA THR A 311 -3.37 1.22 -10.32
C THR A 311 -2.12 1.56 -11.16
N THR A 312 -0.93 1.16 -10.70
CA THR A 312 0.32 1.39 -11.44
C THR A 312 0.55 0.39 -12.57
N GLY A 313 -0.19 -0.72 -12.59
CA GLY A 313 -0.13 -1.73 -13.64
C GLY A 313 1.29 -2.27 -13.86
N GLN A 314 1.66 -2.49 -15.12
CA GLN A 314 2.96 -3.03 -15.52
C GLN A 314 4.16 -2.21 -15.03
N ASN A 315 4.01 -0.88 -14.82
CA ASN A 315 5.07 -0.05 -14.27
C ASN A 315 5.41 -0.44 -12.82
N GLY A 316 4.42 -0.80 -12.01
CA GLY A 316 4.62 -1.30 -10.66
C GLY A 316 5.43 -2.60 -10.62
N LEU A 317 5.25 -3.49 -11.59
CA LEU A 317 5.99 -4.73 -11.71
C LEU A 317 7.48 -4.54 -11.98
N GLN A 318 7.85 -3.56 -12.81
CA GLN A 318 9.26 -3.24 -13.04
C GLN A 318 9.93 -2.73 -11.76
N GLN A 319 9.21 -1.96 -10.95
CA GLN A 319 9.69 -1.51 -9.64
C GLN A 319 9.81 -2.69 -8.65
N ALA A 320 8.87 -3.62 -8.69
CA ALA A 320 8.83 -4.79 -7.83
C ALA A 320 10.04 -5.70 -7.97
N LYS A 321 10.53 -5.93 -9.20
CA LYS A 321 11.72 -6.74 -9.48
C LYS A 321 12.96 -6.28 -8.72
N VAL A 322 13.10 -4.96 -8.55
CA VAL A 322 14.24 -4.36 -7.83
C VAL A 322 14.29 -4.80 -6.37
N PHE A 323 13.13 -4.93 -5.72
CA PHE A 323 13.07 -5.40 -4.34
C PHE A 323 13.43 -6.89 -4.22
N GLY A 324 13.07 -7.69 -5.23
CA GLY A 324 13.40 -9.11 -5.28
C GLY A 324 14.91 -9.40 -5.32
N GLU A 325 15.71 -8.48 -5.86
CA GLU A 325 17.19 -8.60 -5.92
C GLU A 325 17.86 -8.55 -4.53
N VAL A 326 17.27 -7.85 -3.56
CA VAL A 326 17.86 -7.60 -2.23
C VAL A 326 17.08 -8.27 -1.12
N CYS A 327 15.76 -8.20 -1.19
CA CYS A 327 14.88 -8.82 -0.21
C CYS A 327 14.25 -10.07 -0.83
N ARG A 328 14.43 -11.24 -0.20
CA ARG A 328 13.69 -12.43 -0.62
C ARG A 328 12.20 -12.19 -0.36
N ILE A 329 11.46 -11.73 -1.38
CA ILE A 329 10.01 -11.53 -1.30
C ILE A 329 9.35 -12.88 -1.18
N THR A 330 8.40 -13.02 -0.25
CA THR A 330 7.65 -14.25 0.01
C THR A 330 6.18 -14.13 -0.37
N GLY A 331 5.69 -12.91 -0.50
CA GLY A 331 4.31 -12.63 -0.90
C GLY A 331 4.11 -11.17 -1.27
N VAL A 332 2.99 -10.91 -1.93
CA VAL A 332 2.59 -9.57 -2.38
C VAL A 332 1.29 -9.15 -1.71
N VAL A 333 1.23 -7.87 -1.35
CA VAL A 333 0.00 -7.18 -0.97
C VAL A 333 -0.34 -6.19 -2.09
N LEU A 334 -1.46 -6.42 -2.76
CA LEU A 334 -1.97 -5.54 -3.81
C LEU A 334 -2.95 -4.53 -3.21
N THR A 335 -2.57 -3.26 -3.18
CA THR A 335 -3.44 -2.17 -2.70
C THR A 335 -4.25 -1.56 -3.83
N LYS A 336 -5.36 -0.88 -3.50
CA LYS A 336 -6.22 -0.13 -4.42
C LYS A 336 -6.78 -0.94 -5.59
N LEU A 337 -7.01 -2.22 -5.37
CA LEU A 337 -7.56 -3.09 -6.43
C LEU A 337 -9.01 -2.72 -6.80
N ASP A 338 -9.73 -2.07 -5.90
CA ASP A 338 -11.06 -1.51 -6.12
C ASP A 338 -11.08 -0.26 -7.01
N GLY A 339 -9.96 0.42 -7.14
CA GLY A 339 -9.79 1.62 -7.97
C GLY A 339 -9.42 1.35 -9.42
N THR A 340 -9.33 0.09 -9.85
CA THR A 340 -8.91 -0.26 -11.21
C THR A 340 -9.80 -1.33 -11.83
N ALA A 341 -10.09 -1.18 -13.12
CA ALA A 341 -10.70 -2.24 -13.94
C ALA A 341 -9.67 -3.29 -14.42
N LYS A 342 -8.40 -3.17 -13.98
CA LYS A 342 -7.26 -3.96 -14.45
C LYS A 342 -6.94 -5.11 -13.50
N GLY A 343 -7.93 -5.95 -13.19
CA GLY A 343 -7.76 -7.09 -12.29
C GLY A 343 -6.72 -8.12 -12.73
N GLY A 344 -6.40 -8.17 -14.02
CA GLY A 344 -5.38 -9.08 -14.56
C GLY A 344 -3.97 -8.85 -14.01
N ILE A 345 -3.71 -7.67 -13.42
CA ILE A 345 -2.44 -7.38 -12.75
C ILE A 345 -2.08 -8.43 -11.68
N VAL A 346 -3.05 -9.06 -11.05
CA VAL A 346 -2.82 -10.13 -10.05
C VAL A 346 -2.06 -11.30 -10.70
N ILE A 347 -2.47 -11.72 -11.90
CA ILE A 347 -1.80 -12.79 -12.67
C ILE A 347 -0.38 -12.38 -13.01
N ALA A 348 -0.22 -11.18 -13.60
CA ALA A 348 1.08 -10.67 -14.02
C ALA A 348 2.08 -10.56 -12.84
N VAL A 349 1.63 -10.09 -11.67
CA VAL A 349 2.44 -9.99 -10.45
C VAL A 349 2.95 -11.35 -10.00
N GLN A 350 2.07 -12.33 -9.87
CA GLN A 350 2.45 -13.68 -9.43
C GLN A 350 3.45 -14.34 -10.39
N ARG A 351 3.15 -14.30 -11.69
CA ARG A 351 4.00 -14.91 -12.72
C ARG A 351 5.38 -14.28 -12.81
N GLN A 352 5.46 -12.94 -12.78
CA GLN A 352 6.73 -12.25 -12.94
C GLN A 352 7.62 -12.30 -11.70
N LEU A 353 7.03 -12.33 -10.50
CA LEU A 353 7.78 -12.37 -9.24
C LEU A 353 7.97 -13.80 -8.70
N GLY A 354 7.19 -14.78 -9.18
CA GLY A 354 7.23 -16.16 -8.72
C GLY A 354 6.78 -16.31 -7.27
N VAL A 355 5.93 -15.39 -6.76
CA VAL A 355 5.42 -15.40 -5.39
C VAL A 355 3.91 -15.10 -5.37
N PRO A 356 3.16 -15.64 -4.38
CA PRO A 356 1.71 -15.44 -4.32
C PRO A 356 1.33 -13.99 -3.97
N VAL A 357 0.22 -13.52 -4.51
CA VAL A 357 -0.56 -12.44 -3.89
C VAL A 357 -1.25 -13.04 -2.67
N LYS A 358 -0.97 -12.49 -1.47
CA LYS A 358 -1.50 -12.96 -0.19
C LYS A 358 -2.66 -12.12 0.32
N LEU A 359 -2.58 -10.81 0.10
CA LEU A 359 -3.59 -9.86 0.59
C LEU A 359 -3.95 -8.86 -0.50
N VAL A 360 -5.18 -8.38 -0.47
CA VAL A 360 -5.68 -7.34 -1.38
C VAL A 360 -6.39 -6.23 -0.61
N GLY A 361 -6.03 -4.99 -0.96
CA GLY A 361 -6.68 -3.78 -0.47
C GLY A 361 -7.80 -3.35 -1.40
N LEU A 362 -8.97 -3.09 -0.83
CA LEU A 362 -10.23 -2.86 -1.53
C LEU A 362 -10.91 -1.57 -1.10
N GLY A 363 -10.15 -0.62 -0.63
CA GLY A 363 -10.64 0.68 -0.22
C GLY A 363 -9.85 1.29 0.91
N GLU A 364 -10.31 2.47 1.37
CA GLU A 364 -9.63 3.30 2.36
C GLU A 364 -10.02 2.96 3.81
N GLY A 365 -11.06 2.19 4.04
CA GLY A 365 -11.50 1.82 5.38
C GLY A 365 -10.49 0.96 6.14
N PRO A 366 -10.49 0.98 7.49
CA PRO A 366 -9.52 0.27 8.31
C PRO A 366 -9.57 -1.25 8.12
N ASP A 367 -10.72 -1.82 7.78
CA ASP A 367 -10.92 -3.24 7.54
C ASP A 367 -11.02 -3.61 6.05
N ASP A 368 -10.59 -2.69 5.15
CA ASP A 368 -10.60 -2.90 3.70
C ASP A 368 -9.29 -3.56 3.19
N LEU A 369 -8.79 -4.53 3.94
CA LEU A 369 -7.73 -5.46 3.55
C LEU A 369 -8.23 -6.88 3.82
N ALA A 370 -8.16 -7.75 2.82
CA ALA A 370 -8.62 -9.12 2.93
C ALA A 370 -7.56 -10.10 2.42
N PRO A 371 -7.53 -11.36 2.92
CA PRO A 371 -6.82 -12.45 2.28
C PRO A 371 -7.24 -12.58 0.82
N PHE A 372 -6.29 -12.96 -0.04
CA PHE A 372 -6.58 -13.19 -1.45
C PHE A 372 -6.99 -14.66 -1.65
N GLU A 373 -8.23 -14.86 -2.08
CA GLU A 373 -8.80 -16.17 -2.40
C GLU A 373 -9.05 -16.26 -3.90
N VAL A 374 -8.45 -17.24 -4.56
CA VAL A 374 -8.48 -17.39 -6.02
C VAL A 374 -9.90 -17.55 -6.55
N GLU A 375 -10.66 -18.41 -5.93
CA GLU A 375 -12.04 -18.73 -6.31
C GLU A 375 -12.96 -17.51 -6.20
N GLU A 376 -12.83 -16.76 -5.11
CA GLU A 376 -13.59 -15.54 -4.87
C GLU A 376 -13.22 -14.42 -5.87
N PHE A 377 -11.93 -14.33 -6.19
CA PHE A 377 -11.44 -13.35 -7.15
C PHE A 377 -11.91 -13.66 -8.58
N VAL A 378 -11.72 -14.90 -9.03
CA VAL A 378 -12.14 -15.33 -10.38
C VAL A 378 -13.66 -15.27 -10.51
N GLY A 379 -14.40 -15.73 -9.49
CA GLY A 379 -15.86 -15.62 -9.45
C GLY A 379 -16.34 -14.17 -9.55
N ALA A 380 -15.67 -13.23 -8.86
CA ALA A 380 -16.01 -11.82 -8.96
C ALA A 380 -15.78 -11.21 -10.35
N ILE A 381 -14.79 -11.74 -11.10
CA ILE A 381 -14.52 -11.31 -12.49
C ILE A 381 -15.54 -11.93 -13.44
N VAL A 382 -15.75 -13.25 -13.38
CA VAL A 382 -16.49 -14.01 -14.40
C VAL A 382 -17.99 -13.99 -14.18
N ASP A 383 -18.43 -14.12 -12.91
CA ASP A 383 -19.87 -14.23 -12.61
C ASP A 383 -20.57 -12.87 -12.63
N GLY A 384 -19.84 -11.78 -12.34
CA GLY A 384 -20.45 -10.46 -12.18
C GLY A 384 -21.75 -10.58 -11.35
N THR A 385 -22.16 -9.64 -10.61
CA THR A 385 -23.46 -9.75 -9.93
C THR A 385 -24.57 -9.82 -10.97
N ASP A 386 -25.09 -11.02 -11.24
CA ASP A 386 -26.46 -11.22 -11.67
C ASP A 386 -27.33 -10.79 -10.48
N GLY A 387 -27.60 -9.48 -10.41
CA GLY A 387 -28.40 -8.85 -9.38
C GLY A 387 -29.46 -7.97 -9.98
#